data_fabb6ea3eb60e7dabf5a312888811595
#
_entry.id   fabb6ea3eb60e7dabf5a312888811595
#
_cell.length_a   1.000
_cell.length_b   1.000
_cell.length_c   1.000
_cell.angle_alpha   90.00
_cell.angle_beta   90.00
_cell.angle_gamma   90.00
#
_symmetry.space_group_name_H-M   'P 1'
#
loop_
_entity.id
_entity.type
_entity.pdbx_description
1 polymer ?
#
loop_
_entity_poly.entity_id
_entity_poly.type
_entity_poly.pdbx_seq_one_letter_code
_entity_poly.pdbx_strand_id
1 'polypeptide(L)'
;MPNYIIKSHRTGTIYAQPHLFILNKGLNSGKPQKEPFANSFVIIFSNQEDKESVYWLALSLCKSKFWHQFLVGSVIPFLKIQEFKSNFSK
;
A
#
# COMPACT_ATOMS: atom_id res chain seq x y z
N MET A 1 2.83 -13.54 -12.58
CA MET A 1 2.09 -12.64 -11.66
C MET A 1 2.56 -12.84 -10.23
N PRO A 2 2.95 -11.77 -9.53
CA PRO A 2 3.30 -11.91 -8.13
C PRO A 2 2.09 -12.36 -7.31
N ASN A 3 2.35 -13.24 -6.35
CA ASN A 3 1.32 -13.66 -5.40
C ASN A 3 1.42 -12.81 -4.15
N TYR A 4 0.36 -12.09 -3.82
CA TYR A 4 0.33 -11.28 -2.63
C TYR A 4 -1.09 -11.09 -2.11
N ILE A 5 -1.17 -10.71 -0.83
CA ILE A 5 -2.42 -10.43 -0.15
C ILE A 5 -2.37 -9.00 0.34
N ILE A 6 -3.43 -8.23 0.10
CA ILE A 6 -3.55 -6.85 0.56
C ILE A 6 -4.61 -6.79 1.64
N LYS A 7 -4.27 -6.20 2.79
CA LYS A 7 -5.23 -5.99 3.87
C LYS A 7 -4.85 -4.78 4.70
N SER A 8 -5.77 -4.33 5.56
CA SER A 8 -5.49 -3.23 6.47
C SER A 8 -4.52 -3.70 7.54
N HIS A 9 -3.54 -2.85 7.86
CA HIS A 9 -2.59 -3.13 8.92
C HIS A 9 -3.18 -2.73 10.27
N ARG A 10 -3.00 -3.59 11.27
CA ARG A 10 -3.34 -3.28 12.66
C ARG A 10 -2.06 -3.04 13.43
N THR A 11 -2.03 -1.94 14.19
CA THR A 11 -0.88 -1.61 15.03
C THR A 11 -0.53 -2.77 15.95
N GLY A 12 0.75 -3.11 16.02
CA GLY A 12 1.22 -4.20 16.86
C GLY A 12 1.25 -5.57 16.19
N THR A 13 0.67 -5.70 14.98
CA THR A 13 0.73 -6.97 14.24
C THR A 13 2.12 -7.15 13.66
N ILE A 14 2.66 -8.35 13.81
CA ILE A 14 3.97 -8.73 13.28
C ILE A 14 3.76 -9.73 12.16
N TYR A 15 4.48 -9.52 11.05
CA TYR A 15 4.36 -10.38 9.87
C TYR A 15 5.66 -11.16 9.66
N ALA A 16 5.56 -12.47 9.57
CA ALA A 16 6.73 -13.34 9.37
C ALA A 16 7.17 -13.40 7.90
N GLN A 17 6.25 -13.16 6.98
CA GLN A 17 6.51 -13.21 5.55
C GLN A 17 7.02 -11.85 5.04
N PRO A 18 7.67 -11.80 3.87
CA PRO A 18 8.01 -10.51 3.26
C PRO A 18 6.76 -9.65 3.10
N HIS A 19 6.88 -8.37 3.42
CA HIS A 19 5.72 -7.48 3.41
C HIS A 19 6.13 -6.03 3.18
N LEU A 20 5.16 -5.22 2.73
CA LEU A 20 5.30 -3.79 2.55
C LEU A 20 4.10 -3.11 3.18
N PHE A 21 4.33 -1.93 3.71
CA PHE A 21 3.24 -1.08 4.21
C PHE A 21 2.96 0.01 3.19
N ILE A 22 1.68 0.31 2.99
CA ILE A 22 1.24 1.35 2.05
C ILE A 22 0.48 2.40 2.85
N LEU A 23 1.02 3.60 2.85
CA LEU A 23 0.37 4.72 3.55
C LEU A 23 -1.00 4.97 2.95
N ASN A 24 -2.03 5.12 3.79
CA ASN A 24 -3.39 5.28 3.29
C ASN A 24 -4.06 6.59 3.73
N LYS A 25 -3.32 7.49 4.35
CA LYS A 25 -3.86 8.77 4.81
C LYS A 25 -2.93 9.90 4.41
N GLY A 26 -3.50 11.06 4.05
CA GLY A 26 -2.75 12.23 3.60
C GLY A 26 -2.51 12.21 2.10
N LEU A 27 -1.84 13.26 1.62
CA LEU A 27 -1.55 13.40 0.18
C LEU A 27 -0.54 12.39 -0.34
N ASN A 28 0.20 11.73 0.57
CA ASN A 28 1.15 10.69 0.19
C ASN A 28 0.56 9.28 0.23
N SER A 29 -0.77 9.19 0.26
CA SER A 29 -1.45 7.89 0.23
C SER A 29 -1.00 7.09 -0.99
N GLY A 30 -0.73 5.80 -0.78
CA GLY A 30 -0.19 4.93 -1.81
C GLY A 30 1.32 4.78 -1.74
N LYS A 31 2.01 5.55 -0.89
CA LYS A 31 3.46 5.49 -0.77
C LYS A 31 3.89 4.20 -0.08
N PRO A 32 4.80 3.42 -0.70
CA PRO A 32 5.30 2.20 -0.05
C PRO A 32 6.29 2.54 1.06
N GLN A 33 6.15 1.86 2.19
CA GLN A 33 7.00 2.05 3.35
C GLN A 33 7.46 0.68 3.86
N LYS A 34 8.67 0.63 4.38
CA LYS A 34 9.20 -0.60 4.96
C LYS A 34 8.86 -0.73 6.43
N GLU A 35 8.49 0.37 7.07
CA GLU A 35 8.16 0.40 8.49
C GLU A 35 6.67 0.54 8.70
N PRO A 36 6.13 0.00 9.80
CA PRO A 36 4.69 0.05 10.05
C PRO A 36 4.21 1.44 10.41
N PHE A 37 3.01 1.76 9.96
CA PHE A 37 2.30 2.98 10.32
C PHE A 37 0.89 2.62 10.76
N ALA A 38 0.33 3.42 11.66
CA ALA A 38 -1.03 3.19 12.16
C ALA A 38 -2.07 3.26 11.02
N ASN A 39 -1.86 4.17 10.06
CA ASN A 39 -2.79 4.37 8.95
C ASN A 39 -2.15 3.82 7.67
N SER A 40 -2.19 2.50 7.52
CA SER A 40 -1.58 1.85 6.38
C SER A 40 -2.32 0.57 5.99
N PHE A 41 -2.09 0.17 4.74
CA PHE A 41 -2.39 -1.19 4.28
C PHE A 41 -1.11 -2.01 4.40
N VAL A 42 -1.22 -3.32 4.42
CA VAL A 42 -0.07 -4.20 4.33
C VAL A 42 -0.24 -5.11 3.12
N ILE A 43 0.85 -5.29 2.37
CA ILE A 43 0.91 -6.25 1.27
C ILE A 43 1.84 -7.36 1.72
N ILE A 44 1.34 -8.58 1.77
CA ILE A 44 2.09 -9.74 2.23
C ILE A 44 2.45 -10.61 1.02
N PHE A 45 3.72 -10.95 0.90
CA PHE A 45 4.26 -11.69 -0.24
C PHE A 45 4.71 -13.09 0.18
N SER A 46 4.75 -14.00 -0.79
CA SER A 46 5.27 -15.35 -0.56
C SER A 46 6.80 -15.41 -0.68
N ASN A 47 7.43 -14.42 -1.34
CA ASN A 47 8.88 -14.39 -1.48
C ASN A 47 9.39 -12.96 -1.58
N GLN A 48 10.70 -12.78 -1.42
CA GLN A 48 11.35 -11.46 -1.42
C GLN A 48 11.39 -10.83 -2.80
N GLU A 49 11.49 -11.63 -3.85
CA GLU A 49 11.54 -11.10 -5.22
C GLU A 49 10.26 -10.38 -5.59
N ASP A 50 9.11 -10.96 -5.24
CA ASP A 50 7.82 -10.34 -5.49
C ASP A 50 7.69 -9.03 -4.71
N LYS A 51 8.17 -9.02 -3.46
CA LYS A 51 8.15 -7.81 -2.65
C LYS A 51 8.92 -6.68 -3.32
N GLU A 52 10.10 -6.94 -3.84
CA GLU A 52 10.90 -5.91 -4.47
C GLU A 52 10.28 -5.40 -5.75
N SER A 53 9.77 -6.29 -6.59
CA SER A 53 9.08 -5.91 -7.82
C SER A 53 7.88 -5.02 -7.54
N VAL A 54 7.07 -5.41 -6.57
CA VAL A 54 5.87 -4.65 -6.21
C VAL A 54 6.22 -3.33 -5.54
N TYR A 55 7.32 -3.30 -4.77
CA TYR A 55 7.80 -2.05 -4.17
C TYR A 55 8.05 -0.98 -5.22
N TRP A 56 8.76 -1.33 -6.30
CA TRP A 56 9.06 -0.37 -7.36
C TRP A 56 7.82 0.07 -8.11
N LEU A 57 6.88 -0.86 -8.34
CA LEU A 57 5.61 -0.52 -8.95
C LEU A 57 4.84 0.46 -8.08
N ALA A 58 4.72 0.18 -6.79
CA ALA A 58 4.01 1.04 -5.85
C ALA A 58 4.66 2.42 -5.76
N LEU A 59 5.99 2.47 -5.74
CA LEU A 59 6.70 3.74 -5.70
C LEU A 59 6.45 4.56 -6.96
N SER A 60 6.45 3.93 -8.13
CA SER A 60 6.17 4.59 -9.40
C SER A 60 4.77 5.18 -9.43
N LEU A 61 3.77 4.42 -8.98
CA LEU A 61 2.40 4.90 -8.93
C LEU A 61 2.26 6.08 -7.97
N CYS A 62 2.96 6.03 -6.84
CA CYS A 62 2.94 7.12 -5.88
C CYS A 62 3.58 8.39 -6.46
N LYS A 63 4.72 8.26 -7.10
CA LYS A 63 5.43 9.40 -7.68
C LYS A 63 4.67 10.04 -8.83
N SER A 64 3.90 9.26 -9.58
CA SER A 64 3.07 9.79 -10.67
C SER A 64 1.77 10.39 -10.16
N LYS A 65 1.54 10.35 -8.86
CA LYS A 65 0.32 10.84 -8.21
C LYS A 65 -0.95 10.11 -8.71
N PHE A 66 -0.77 8.86 -9.10
CA PHE A 66 -1.87 8.04 -9.59
C PHE A 66 -3.01 7.95 -8.59
N TRP A 67 -2.71 7.84 -7.31
CA TRP A 67 -3.71 7.65 -6.26
C TRP A 67 -4.51 8.90 -5.92
N HIS A 68 -4.05 10.08 -6.35
CA HIS A 68 -4.75 11.34 -6.03
C HIS A 68 -6.19 11.35 -6.54
N GLN A 69 -6.47 10.70 -7.66
CA GLN A 69 -7.81 10.64 -8.22
C GLN A 69 -8.80 9.82 -7.37
N PHE A 70 -8.27 8.99 -6.47
CA PHE A 70 -9.10 8.13 -5.63
C PHE A 70 -9.18 8.61 -4.18
N LEU A 71 -8.46 9.67 -3.82
CA LEU A 71 -8.48 10.16 -2.45
C LEU A 71 -9.82 10.81 -2.12
N VAL A 72 -10.30 10.54 -0.90
CA VAL A 72 -11.54 11.11 -0.41
C VAL A 72 -11.27 11.85 0.90
N GLY A 73 -12.15 12.79 1.27
CA GLY A 73 -11.97 13.58 2.47
C GLY A 73 -11.50 14.99 2.15
N SER A 74 -12.05 15.98 2.87
CA SER A 74 -11.78 17.38 2.59
C SER A 74 -10.67 17.98 3.45
N VAL A 75 -10.46 17.47 4.66
CA VAL A 75 -9.45 17.99 5.57
C VAL A 75 -8.18 17.16 5.49
N ILE A 76 -8.30 15.87 5.77
CA ILE A 76 -7.20 14.93 5.63
C ILE A 76 -7.64 13.87 4.62
N PRO A 77 -7.12 13.90 3.39
CA PRO A 77 -7.53 12.90 2.40
C PRO A 77 -7.07 11.50 2.81
N PHE A 78 -7.81 10.49 2.34
CA PHE A 78 -7.43 9.10 2.61
C PHE A 78 -7.79 8.24 1.42
N LEU A 79 -7.11 7.09 1.33
CA LEU A 79 -7.30 6.11 0.27
C LEU A 79 -8.05 4.91 0.85
N LYS A 80 -9.15 4.52 0.19
CA LYS A 80 -9.92 3.35 0.63
C LYS A 80 -9.24 2.07 0.15
N ILE A 81 -9.28 1.03 0.99
CA ILE A 81 -8.65 -0.24 0.66
C ILE A 81 -9.29 -0.87 -0.60
N GLN A 82 -10.57 -0.68 -0.81
CA GLN A 82 -11.25 -1.20 -1.98
C GLN A 82 -10.72 -0.58 -3.27
N GLU A 83 -10.49 0.74 -3.24
CA GLU A 83 -9.90 1.44 -4.38
C GLU A 83 -8.46 0.98 -4.62
N PHE A 84 -7.70 0.79 -3.54
CA PHE A 84 -6.33 0.32 -3.65
C PHE A 84 -6.29 -1.08 -4.27
N LYS A 85 -7.08 -2.01 -3.74
CA LYS A 85 -7.12 -3.38 -4.28
C LYS A 85 -7.54 -3.42 -5.74
N SER A 86 -8.60 -2.69 -6.09
CA SER A 86 -9.15 -2.72 -7.44
C SER A 86 -8.18 -2.19 -8.47
N ASN A 87 -7.40 -1.18 -8.13
CA ASN A 87 -6.56 -0.49 -9.10
C ASN A 87 -5.10 -0.93 -9.06
N PHE A 88 -4.64 -1.46 -7.94
CA PHE A 88 -3.26 -1.92 -7.83
C PHE A 88 -3.05 -3.28 -8.48
N SER A 89 -4.05 -4.15 -8.41
CA SER A 89 -3.95 -5.54 -8.89
C SER A 89 -4.24 -5.71 -10.37
N LYS A 90 -4.52 -4.64 -11.09
CA LYS A 90 -4.81 -4.72 -12.52
C LYS A 90 -3.55 -4.90 -13.34
#